data_ecae005b4e8027b61da2b539d6ec58bc
#
_entry.id   ecae005b4e8027b61da2b539d6ec58bc
#
_cell.length_a   1.000
_cell.length_b   1.000
_cell.length_c   1.000
_cell.angle_alpha   90.00
_cell.angle_beta   90.00
_cell.angle_gamma   90.00
#
_symmetry.space_group_name_H-M   'P 1'
#
loop_
_entity.id
_entity.type
_entity.pdbx_description
1 polymer ?
#
loop_
_entity_poly.entity_id
_entity_poly.type
_entity_poly.pdbx_seq_one_letter_code
_entity_poly.pdbx_strand_id
1 'polypeptide(L)'
;LVEKRSISSNKVQIEVQIRDTGIGIPERDQSRLFQAFRQADASISRRHGGTGLGLVITQRLVNEMGGDISFHSQPNRGSTFWFHINLDLNPNVLTDGPVTDCLKGKRLAYVEPNAAAAQCTLDILSTTPLEVVYSPTFSALAVEHYDILLMGIPVTFTGELTMQQERLAKAASMTDYLLLALPCHGQLNAEELKNDGAAACLLKPLTATRL
;
A
#
# COMPACT_ATOMS: atom_id res chain seq x y z
N LEU A 1 -7.28 3.14 1.08
CA LEU A 1 -7.50 3.03 2.53
C LEU A 1 -8.57 1.98 2.79
N VAL A 2 -8.36 1.14 3.78
CA VAL A 2 -9.36 0.18 4.26
C VAL A 2 -9.52 0.39 5.76
N GLU A 3 -10.74 0.66 6.21
CA GLU A 3 -11.05 0.88 7.61
C GLU A 3 -12.05 -0.16 8.11
N LYS A 4 -11.78 -0.68 9.32
CA LYS A 4 -12.70 -1.55 10.03
C LYS A 4 -13.59 -0.72 10.93
N ARG A 5 -14.91 -0.83 10.75
CA ARG A 5 -15.92 -0.25 11.65
C ARG A 5 -16.67 -1.39 12.33
N SER A 6 -16.59 -1.51 13.65
CA SER A 6 -17.31 -2.56 14.39
C SER A 6 -18.79 -2.20 14.49
N ILE A 7 -19.67 -3.17 14.23
CA ILE A 7 -21.12 -2.97 14.30
C ILE A 7 -21.72 -3.78 15.44
N SER A 8 -21.24 -5.01 15.68
CA SER A 8 -21.71 -5.90 16.75
C SER A 8 -20.66 -6.93 17.09
N SER A 9 -20.92 -7.77 18.10
CA SER A 9 -20.00 -8.85 18.52
C SER A 9 -19.68 -9.87 17.42
N ASN A 10 -20.53 -10.00 16.40
CA ASN A 10 -20.41 -11.03 15.37
C ASN A 10 -20.32 -10.47 13.93
N LYS A 11 -20.45 -9.15 13.76
CA LYS A 11 -20.41 -8.50 12.44
C LYS A 11 -19.42 -7.35 12.43
N VAL A 12 -18.74 -7.20 11.31
CA VAL A 12 -17.83 -6.10 11.03
C VAL A 12 -18.26 -5.41 9.74
N GLN A 13 -18.24 -4.10 9.74
CA GLN A 13 -18.32 -3.30 8.54
C GLN A 13 -16.91 -2.92 8.12
N ILE A 14 -16.59 -3.16 6.86
CA ILE A 14 -15.36 -2.73 6.23
C ILE A 14 -15.71 -1.60 5.27
N GLU A 15 -15.02 -0.46 5.40
CA GLU A 15 -15.06 0.63 4.43
C GLU A 15 -13.76 0.61 3.62
N VAL A 16 -13.90 0.64 2.30
CA VAL A 16 -12.78 0.70 1.36
C VAL A 16 -12.86 2.00 0.59
N GLN A 17 -11.78 2.79 0.61
CA GLN A 17 -11.65 4.03 -0.16
C GLN A 17 -10.55 3.89 -1.21
N ILE A 18 -10.87 4.25 -2.45
CA ILE A 18 -9.96 4.32 -3.60
C ILE A 18 -9.87 5.78 -4.03
N ARG A 19 -8.70 6.38 -3.89
CA ARG A 19 -8.45 7.77 -4.24
C ARG A 19 -7.42 7.89 -5.35
N ASP A 20 -7.72 8.70 -6.35
CA ASP A 20 -6.80 9.13 -7.39
C ASP A 20 -6.61 10.66 -7.40
N THR A 21 -5.54 11.12 -8.04
CA THR A 21 -5.23 12.53 -8.27
C THR A 21 -5.30 12.86 -9.77
N GLY A 22 -6.16 12.17 -10.50
CA GLY A 22 -6.32 12.29 -11.94
C GLY A 22 -7.15 13.51 -12.38
N ILE A 23 -7.68 13.43 -13.58
CA ILE A 23 -8.47 14.51 -14.19
C ILE A 23 -9.80 14.80 -13.49
N GLY A 24 -10.23 13.91 -12.58
CA GLY A 24 -11.55 14.00 -11.96
C GLY A 24 -12.70 13.80 -12.96
N ILE A 25 -13.93 14.00 -12.49
CA ILE A 25 -15.16 13.75 -13.25
C ILE A 25 -16.00 15.03 -13.26
N PRO A 26 -16.32 15.58 -14.45
CA PRO A 26 -17.20 16.74 -14.57
C PRO A 26 -18.59 16.48 -13.97
N GLU A 27 -19.19 17.48 -13.34
CA GLU A 27 -20.51 17.34 -12.69
C GLU A 27 -21.61 16.78 -13.59
N ARG A 28 -21.63 17.22 -14.86
CA ARG A 28 -22.58 16.73 -15.89
C ARG A 28 -22.51 15.21 -16.10
N ASP A 29 -21.37 14.59 -15.83
CA ASP A 29 -21.12 13.16 -16.05
C ASP A 29 -21.29 12.34 -14.77
N GLN A 30 -21.23 12.98 -13.59
CA GLN A 30 -21.32 12.32 -12.29
C GLN A 30 -22.66 11.58 -12.10
N SER A 31 -23.77 12.18 -12.53
CA SER A 31 -25.11 11.58 -12.44
C SER A 31 -25.31 10.32 -13.28
N ARG A 32 -24.35 10.03 -14.17
CA ARG A 32 -24.41 8.90 -15.12
C ARG A 32 -23.47 7.75 -14.78
N LEU A 33 -22.62 7.90 -13.76
CA LEU A 33 -21.55 6.95 -13.46
C LEU A 33 -22.03 5.53 -13.16
N PHE A 34 -23.20 5.39 -12.55
CA PHE A 34 -23.79 4.09 -12.22
C PHE A 34 -24.89 3.67 -13.22
N GLN A 35 -24.87 4.24 -14.43
CA GLN A 35 -25.79 3.82 -15.50
C GLN A 35 -25.06 2.89 -16.48
N ALA A 36 -25.71 1.76 -16.80
CA ALA A 36 -25.16 0.77 -17.71
C ALA A 36 -24.89 1.35 -19.11
N PHE A 37 -23.78 0.94 -19.72
CA PHE A 37 -23.34 1.34 -21.05
C PHE A 37 -23.10 2.86 -21.23
N ARG A 38 -22.91 3.59 -20.14
CA ARG A 38 -22.54 5.01 -20.16
C ARG A 38 -21.05 5.16 -19.82
N GLN A 39 -20.41 6.05 -20.56
CA GLN A 39 -19.01 6.44 -20.32
C GLN A 39 -18.96 7.96 -20.23
N ALA A 40 -18.16 8.47 -19.30
CA ALA A 40 -18.03 9.91 -19.06
C ALA A 40 -17.45 10.66 -20.27
N ASP A 41 -16.60 9.99 -21.08
CA ASP A 41 -16.00 10.61 -22.27
C ASP A 41 -15.73 9.59 -23.38
N ALA A 42 -16.30 9.80 -24.55
CA ALA A 42 -16.10 8.98 -25.74
C ALA A 42 -14.66 9.07 -26.32
N SER A 43 -13.89 10.10 -25.95
CA SER A 43 -12.51 10.29 -26.40
C SER A 43 -11.51 9.42 -25.61
N ILE A 44 -11.79 9.18 -24.33
CA ILE A 44 -10.99 8.32 -23.45
C ILE A 44 -11.25 6.85 -23.76
N SER A 45 -12.45 6.52 -24.17
CA SER A 45 -12.88 5.18 -24.60
C SER A 45 -11.99 4.58 -25.70
N ARG A 46 -11.49 5.38 -26.62
CA ARG A 46 -10.59 4.92 -27.70
C ARG A 46 -9.19 4.55 -27.22
N ARG A 47 -8.74 5.05 -26.06
CA ARG A 47 -7.38 4.79 -25.53
C ARG A 47 -7.35 3.69 -24.47
N HIS A 48 -8.44 3.49 -23.71
CA HIS A 48 -8.42 2.60 -22.53
C HIS A 48 -9.58 1.58 -22.49
N GLY A 49 -10.42 1.51 -23.52
CA GLY A 49 -11.44 0.47 -23.79
C GLY A 49 -12.18 -0.03 -22.56
N GLY A 50 -13.37 0.48 -22.28
CA GLY A 50 -14.23 -0.03 -21.20
C GLY A 50 -15.66 -0.25 -21.71
N THR A 51 -16.38 -1.23 -21.13
CA THR A 51 -17.78 -1.54 -21.50
C THR A 51 -18.78 -0.58 -20.88
N GLY A 52 -18.37 0.25 -19.90
CA GLY A 52 -19.26 1.08 -19.08
C GLY A 52 -20.13 0.26 -18.11
N LEU A 53 -19.76 -0.99 -17.85
CA LEU A 53 -20.48 -1.87 -16.93
C LEU A 53 -19.81 -2.02 -15.57
N GLY A 54 -18.51 -1.67 -15.42
CA GLY A 54 -17.74 -1.93 -14.23
C GLY A 54 -18.39 -1.36 -12.96
N LEU A 55 -18.70 -0.07 -12.92
CA LEU A 55 -19.31 0.57 -11.76
C LEU A 55 -20.72 0.04 -11.45
N VAL A 56 -21.50 -0.30 -12.47
CA VAL A 56 -22.85 -0.89 -12.29
C VAL A 56 -22.76 -2.27 -11.64
N ILE A 57 -21.81 -3.10 -12.10
CA ILE A 57 -21.57 -4.42 -11.52
C ILE A 57 -21.07 -4.28 -10.09
N THR A 58 -20.11 -3.37 -9.85
CA THR A 58 -19.59 -3.11 -8.50
C THR A 58 -20.71 -2.66 -7.56
N GLN A 59 -21.55 -1.71 -7.97
CA GLN A 59 -22.68 -1.26 -7.16
C GLN A 59 -23.63 -2.41 -6.81
N ARG A 60 -23.95 -3.25 -7.79
CA ARG A 60 -24.82 -4.41 -7.54
C ARG A 60 -24.20 -5.38 -6.56
N LEU A 61 -22.93 -5.73 -6.71
CA LEU A 61 -22.22 -6.63 -5.79
C LEU A 61 -22.16 -6.07 -4.37
N VAL A 62 -21.83 -4.80 -4.23
CA VAL A 62 -21.78 -4.12 -2.93
C VAL A 62 -23.16 -4.13 -2.26
N ASN A 63 -24.23 -3.85 -3.01
CA ASN A 63 -25.58 -3.88 -2.49
C ASN A 63 -26.01 -5.31 -2.06
N GLU A 64 -25.65 -6.35 -2.84
CA GLU A 64 -25.90 -7.75 -2.49
C GLU A 64 -25.12 -8.18 -1.23
N MET A 65 -23.98 -7.55 -0.93
CA MET A 65 -23.20 -7.72 0.30
C MET A 65 -23.71 -6.85 1.47
N GLY A 66 -24.88 -6.24 1.33
CA GLY A 66 -25.51 -5.42 2.37
C GLY A 66 -24.82 -4.08 2.61
N GLY A 67 -24.08 -3.58 1.61
CA GLY A 67 -23.37 -2.33 1.65
C GLY A 67 -23.94 -1.28 0.70
N ASP A 68 -23.19 -0.20 0.54
CA ASP A 68 -23.45 0.88 -0.41
C ASP A 68 -22.13 1.44 -0.96
N ILE A 69 -22.19 2.04 -2.16
CA ILE A 69 -21.06 2.65 -2.85
C ILE A 69 -21.37 4.11 -3.15
N SER A 70 -20.38 4.96 -2.95
CA SER A 70 -20.48 6.39 -3.26
C SER A 70 -19.16 6.92 -3.79
N PHE A 71 -19.15 8.19 -4.21
CA PHE A 71 -17.95 8.84 -4.70
C PHE A 71 -18.01 10.35 -4.47
N HIS A 72 -16.84 10.97 -4.49
CA HIS A 72 -16.64 12.40 -4.61
C HIS A 72 -15.58 12.66 -5.66
N SER A 73 -15.84 13.61 -6.56
CA SER A 73 -14.89 13.95 -7.62
C SER A 73 -14.92 15.44 -7.92
N GLN A 74 -13.74 16.00 -8.20
CA GLN A 74 -13.58 17.38 -8.63
C GLN A 74 -12.72 17.39 -9.91
N PRO A 75 -13.14 18.11 -10.97
CA PRO A 75 -12.34 18.26 -12.16
C PRO A 75 -10.92 18.77 -11.87
N ASN A 76 -9.92 18.12 -12.47
CA ASN A 76 -8.48 18.38 -12.31
C ASN A 76 -7.93 18.22 -10.89
N ARG A 77 -8.66 17.53 -10.00
CA ARG A 77 -8.22 17.22 -8.63
C ARG A 77 -8.29 15.74 -8.29
N GLY A 78 -8.90 14.94 -9.19
CA GLY A 78 -9.07 13.51 -9.01
C GLY A 78 -10.40 13.11 -8.40
N SER A 79 -10.50 11.84 -8.05
CA SER A 79 -11.72 11.23 -7.52
C SER A 79 -11.42 10.39 -6.29
N THR A 80 -12.42 10.24 -5.44
CA THR A 80 -12.44 9.29 -4.34
C THR A 80 -13.71 8.48 -4.45
N PHE A 81 -13.59 7.18 -4.62
CA PHE A 81 -14.67 6.23 -4.53
C PHE A 81 -14.58 5.49 -3.21
N TRP A 82 -15.70 5.25 -2.56
CA TRP A 82 -15.73 4.42 -1.35
C TRP A 82 -16.97 3.55 -1.34
N PHE A 83 -16.81 2.40 -0.73
CA PHE A 83 -17.92 1.51 -0.46
C PHE A 83 -17.76 0.87 0.93
N HIS A 84 -18.84 0.46 1.51
CA HIS A 84 -18.83 -0.36 2.71
C HIS A 84 -19.56 -1.68 2.47
N ILE A 85 -19.11 -2.71 3.16
CA ILE A 85 -19.71 -4.04 3.15
C ILE A 85 -19.80 -4.56 4.57
N ASN A 86 -20.82 -5.38 4.83
CA ASN A 86 -21.03 -6.02 6.11
C ASN A 86 -20.60 -7.49 6.03
N LEU A 87 -19.68 -7.89 6.90
CA LEU A 87 -19.14 -9.24 6.94
C LEU A 87 -19.38 -9.88 8.30
N ASP A 88 -19.61 -11.19 8.31
CA ASP A 88 -19.62 -11.96 9.54
C ASP A 88 -18.19 -12.23 10.00
N LEU A 89 -17.95 -12.11 11.31
CA LEU A 89 -16.66 -12.47 11.89
C LEU A 89 -16.53 -13.99 11.91
N ASN A 90 -15.41 -14.50 11.40
CA ASN A 90 -15.08 -15.91 11.53
C ASN A 90 -14.51 -16.17 12.94
N PRO A 91 -15.21 -16.84 13.85
CA PRO A 91 -14.74 -17.10 15.21
C PRO A 91 -13.56 -18.08 15.26
N ASN A 92 -13.28 -18.80 14.16
CA ASN A 92 -12.24 -19.84 14.07
C ASN A 92 -10.94 -19.32 13.45
N VAL A 93 -10.77 -18.02 13.28
CA VAL A 93 -9.45 -17.48 12.90
C VAL A 93 -8.53 -17.65 14.11
N LEU A 94 -7.69 -18.68 14.05
CA LEU A 94 -6.58 -18.83 14.98
C LEU A 94 -5.68 -17.59 14.79
N THR A 95 -5.65 -16.75 15.79
CA THR A 95 -4.72 -15.63 15.89
C THR A 95 -3.36 -16.15 16.37
N ASP A 96 -2.82 -17.17 15.74
CA ASP A 96 -1.40 -17.43 15.83
C ASP A 96 -0.70 -16.31 15.06
N GLY A 97 -0.56 -15.19 15.74
CA GLY A 97 0.30 -14.12 15.28
C GLY A 97 1.73 -14.67 15.12
N PRO A 98 2.51 -14.11 14.20
CA PRO A 98 3.92 -14.52 14.08
C PRO A 98 4.59 -14.45 15.44
N VAL A 99 5.45 -15.43 15.74
CA VAL A 99 6.24 -15.45 16.97
C VAL A 99 7.18 -14.24 16.92
N THR A 100 6.78 -13.15 17.56
CA THR A 100 7.53 -11.88 17.53
C THR A 100 8.41 -11.67 18.76
N ASP A 101 8.47 -12.63 19.68
CA ASP A 101 9.27 -12.51 20.92
C ASP A 101 10.76 -12.26 20.64
N CYS A 102 11.29 -12.79 19.53
CA CYS A 102 12.67 -12.54 19.10
C CYS A 102 12.93 -11.09 18.65
N LEU A 103 11.89 -10.31 18.39
CA LEU A 103 11.97 -8.92 17.95
C LEU A 103 11.93 -7.92 19.11
N LYS A 104 11.69 -8.40 20.34
CA LYS A 104 11.57 -7.54 21.51
C LYS A 104 12.89 -6.82 21.81
N GLY A 105 12.80 -5.49 21.88
CA GLY A 105 13.96 -4.62 22.11
C GLY A 105 14.88 -4.45 20.90
N LYS A 106 14.49 -4.98 19.73
CA LYS A 106 15.19 -4.74 18.47
C LYS A 106 14.80 -3.41 17.87
N ARG A 107 15.76 -2.69 17.29
CA ARG A 107 15.57 -1.39 16.64
C ARG A 107 15.48 -1.58 15.13
N LEU A 108 14.36 -1.13 14.56
CA LEU A 108 14.12 -1.13 13.12
C LEU A 108 14.12 0.29 12.59
N ALA A 109 15.03 0.61 11.67
CA ALA A 109 14.93 1.81 10.86
C ALA A 109 14.07 1.52 9.63
N TYR A 110 13.05 2.36 9.37
CA TYR A 110 12.20 2.25 8.20
C TYR A 110 12.33 3.49 7.32
N VAL A 111 12.72 3.28 6.07
CA VAL A 111 12.88 4.36 5.07
C VAL A 111 11.91 4.17 3.94
N GLU A 112 10.96 5.09 3.77
CA GLU A 112 9.95 5.04 2.69
C GLU A 112 9.54 6.47 2.31
N PRO A 113 9.81 6.89 1.06
CA PRO A 113 9.46 8.25 0.61
C PRO A 113 7.96 8.43 0.33
N ASN A 114 7.22 7.36 0.07
CA ASN A 114 5.77 7.43 -0.13
C ASN A 114 5.05 7.42 1.23
N ALA A 115 4.50 8.58 1.62
CA ALA A 115 3.87 8.74 2.92
C ALA A 115 2.68 7.78 3.16
N ALA A 116 1.88 7.46 2.13
CA ALA A 116 0.76 6.54 2.27
C ALA A 116 1.25 5.10 2.48
N ALA A 117 2.28 4.66 1.74
CA ALA A 117 2.89 3.36 1.94
C ALA A 117 3.59 3.27 3.30
N ALA A 118 4.26 4.37 3.72
CA ALA A 118 4.88 4.46 5.02
C ALA A 118 3.86 4.26 6.15
N GLN A 119 2.74 4.98 6.11
CA GLN A 119 1.72 4.88 7.16
C GLN A 119 1.16 3.46 7.26
N CYS A 120 0.80 2.84 6.14
CA CYS A 120 0.30 1.46 6.15
C CYS A 120 1.29 0.46 6.77
N THR A 121 2.58 0.62 6.47
CA THR A 121 3.61 -0.26 7.04
C THR A 121 3.85 0.04 8.53
N LEU A 122 3.84 1.31 8.93
CA LEU A 122 3.97 1.71 10.33
C LEU A 122 2.80 1.19 11.18
N ASP A 123 1.58 1.19 10.64
CA ASP A 123 0.41 0.63 11.33
C ASP A 123 0.60 -0.88 11.60
N ILE A 124 1.18 -1.62 10.64
CA ILE A 124 1.53 -3.04 10.84
C ILE A 124 2.65 -3.18 11.87
N LEU A 125 3.74 -2.42 11.72
CA LEU A 125 4.89 -2.49 12.63
C LEU A 125 4.52 -2.10 14.07
N SER A 126 3.53 -1.22 14.26
CA SER A 126 3.05 -0.83 15.60
C SER A 126 2.44 -2.00 16.39
N THR A 127 2.07 -3.09 15.72
CA THR A 127 1.58 -4.32 16.37
C THR A 127 2.70 -5.26 16.81
N THR A 128 3.94 -4.93 16.47
CA THR A 128 5.16 -5.71 16.83
C THR A 128 5.88 -5.10 18.03
N PRO A 129 6.72 -5.85 18.75
CA PRO A 129 7.51 -5.32 19.87
C PRO A 129 8.81 -4.61 19.43
N LEU A 130 8.89 -4.16 18.16
CA LEU A 130 10.04 -3.44 17.62
C LEU A 130 10.05 -1.97 18.05
N GLU A 131 11.24 -1.42 18.26
CA GLU A 131 11.44 0.03 18.34
C GLU A 131 11.66 0.58 16.93
N VAL A 132 10.62 1.24 16.38
CA VAL A 132 10.62 1.69 14.98
C VAL A 132 11.03 3.16 14.86
N VAL A 133 12.07 3.41 14.06
CA VAL A 133 12.51 4.76 13.65
C VAL A 133 12.18 4.96 12.18
N TYR A 134 11.27 5.88 11.87
CA TYR A 134 10.87 6.18 10.51
C TYR A 134 11.61 7.39 9.95
N SER A 135 12.02 7.30 8.69
CA SER A 135 12.55 8.42 7.91
C SER A 135 12.01 8.41 6.48
N PRO A 136 11.60 9.56 5.92
CA PRO A 136 11.14 9.63 4.53
C PRO A 136 12.27 9.42 3.52
N THR A 137 13.54 9.66 3.91
CA THR A 137 14.69 9.49 3.03
C THR A 137 15.86 8.87 3.78
N PHE A 138 16.69 8.11 3.07
CA PHE A 138 17.90 7.53 3.66
C PHE A 138 18.89 8.58 4.18
N SER A 139 18.98 9.74 3.52
CA SER A 139 19.88 10.82 3.94
C SER A 139 19.45 11.53 5.23
N ALA A 140 18.16 11.46 5.58
CA ALA A 140 17.61 12.03 6.81
C ALA A 140 17.64 11.05 7.99
N LEU A 141 17.98 9.79 7.73
CA LEU A 141 18.13 8.79 8.80
C LEU A 141 19.39 9.10 9.60
N ALA A 142 19.30 9.00 10.94
CA ALA A 142 20.46 9.15 11.82
C ALA A 142 21.52 8.09 11.49
N VAL A 143 22.79 8.50 11.51
CA VAL A 143 23.92 7.58 11.27
C VAL A 143 24.25 6.86 12.57
N GLU A 144 23.52 5.81 12.83
CA GLU A 144 23.70 4.93 13.98
C GLU A 144 23.46 3.47 13.58
N HIS A 145 23.71 2.54 14.47
CA HIS A 145 23.48 1.13 14.18
C HIS A 145 22.02 0.72 14.50
N TYR A 146 21.42 -0.05 13.58
CA TYR A 146 20.08 -0.63 13.72
C TYR A 146 20.18 -2.15 13.61
N ASP A 147 19.35 -2.90 14.34
CA ASP A 147 19.27 -4.34 14.15
C ASP A 147 18.71 -4.67 12.76
N ILE A 148 17.70 -3.90 12.31
CA ILE A 148 17.05 -4.09 11.02
C ILE A 148 16.92 -2.72 10.30
N LEU A 149 17.25 -2.68 9.02
CA LEU A 149 16.96 -1.54 8.15
C LEU A 149 16.05 -1.99 7.01
N LEU A 150 14.79 -1.54 7.04
CA LEU A 150 13.82 -1.76 5.97
C LEU A 150 13.79 -0.53 5.06
N MET A 151 14.20 -0.68 3.80
CA MET A 151 14.27 0.41 2.85
C MET A 151 13.34 0.19 1.67
N GLY A 152 12.36 1.10 1.50
CA GLY A 152 11.47 1.15 0.36
C GLY A 152 12.18 1.66 -0.90
N ILE A 153 12.20 0.86 -1.95
CA ILE A 153 12.75 1.26 -3.24
C ILE A 153 11.62 1.88 -4.08
N PRO A 154 11.77 3.11 -4.59
CA PRO A 154 10.78 3.74 -5.46
C PRO A 154 10.79 3.13 -6.86
N VAL A 155 9.66 3.21 -7.58
CA VAL A 155 9.53 2.72 -8.97
C VAL A 155 10.47 3.47 -9.92
N THR A 156 10.71 4.75 -9.65
CA THR A 156 11.58 5.64 -10.43
C THR A 156 13.03 5.61 -9.94
N PHE A 157 13.49 4.47 -9.48
CA PHE A 157 14.87 4.32 -9.03
C PHE A 157 15.83 4.32 -10.26
N THR A 158 16.04 5.52 -10.81
CA THR A 158 16.87 5.80 -11.98
C THR A 158 18.11 6.60 -11.52
N GLY A 159 19.04 5.96 -10.86
CA GLY A 159 20.36 6.52 -10.55
C GLY A 159 21.44 5.75 -11.32
N GLU A 160 22.64 6.32 -11.46
CA GLU A 160 23.79 5.56 -11.92
C GLU A 160 24.02 4.35 -11.01
N LEU A 161 24.33 3.21 -11.60
CA LEU A 161 24.46 1.92 -10.88
C LEU A 161 25.43 2.03 -9.70
N THR A 162 26.51 2.79 -9.85
CA THR A 162 27.53 3.08 -8.83
C THR A 162 26.98 3.80 -7.61
N MET A 163 26.13 4.83 -7.78
CA MET A 163 25.51 5.56 -6.67
C MET A 163 24.50 4.69 -5.91
N GLN A 164 23.86 3.76 -6.59
CA GLN A 164 22.94 2.82 -5.96
C GLN A 164 23.71 1.82 -5.09
N GLN A 165 24.81 1.28 -5.59
CA GLN A 165 25.68 0.35 -4.86
C GLN A 165 26.32 1.00 -3.64
N GLU A 166 26.83 2.23 -3.75
CA GLU A 166 27.36 2.99 -2.61
C GLU A 166 26.30 3.22 -1.52
N ARG A 167 25.07 3.54 -1.93
CA ARG A 167 23.96 3.72 -1.01
C ARG A 167 23.57 2.43 -0.30
N LEU A 168 23.54 1.31 -1.02
CA LEU A 168 23.26 -0.02 -0.45
C LEU A 168 24.38 -0.47 0.47
N ALA A 169 25.64 -0.30 0.08
CA ALA A 169 26.78 -0.60 0.91
C ALA A 169 26.78 0.21 2.21
N LYS A 170 26.47 1.52 2.13
CA LYS A 170 26.32 2.36 3.31
C LYS A 170 25.15 1.89 4.19
N ALA A 171 24.00 1.54 3.60
CA ALA A 171 22.87 1.03 4.34
C ALA A 171 23.20 -0.31 5.04
N ALA A 172 23.86 -1.23 4.34
CA ALA A 172 24.30 -2.51 4.89
C ALA A 172 25.30 -2.34 6.05
N SER A 173 26.16 -1.31 6.02
CA SER A 173 27.10 -1.04 7.12
C SER A 173 26.44 -0.50 8.40
N MET A 174 25.18 -0.06 8.33
CA MET A 174 24.43 0.51 9.45
C MET A 174 23.49 -0.49 10.12
N THR A 175 23.43 -1.74 9.65
CA THR A 175 22.45 -2.70 10.16
C THR A 175 22.98 -4.14 10.12
N ASP A 176 22.42 -5.00 11.00
CA ASP A 176 22.67 -6.44 10.93
C ASP A 176 21.88 -7.07 9.76
N TYR A 177 20.67 -6.55 9.48
CA TYR A 177 19.78 -7.07 8.42
C TYR A 177 19.24 -5.94 7.57
N LEU A 178 19.73 -5.81 6.32
CA LEU A 178 19.18 -4.91 5.32
C LEU A 178 18.05 -5.60 4.56
N LEU A 179 16.82 -5.10 4.70
CA LEU A 179 15.64 -5.55 3.97
C LEU A 179 15.24 -4.52 2.92
N LEU A 180 15.03 -4.94 1.69
CA LEU A 180 14.61 -4.05 0.59
C LEU A 180 13.19 -4.34 0.18
N ALA A 181 12.31 -3.33 0.25
CA ALA A 181 10.95 -3.40 -0.25
C ALA A 181 10.89 -2.91 -1.69
N LEU A 182 10.72 -3.85 -2.63
CA LEU A 182 10.76 -3.64 -4.07
C LEU A 182 9.37 -3.39 -4.65
N PRO A 183 9.21 -2.55 -5.68
CA PRO A 183 7.96 -2.42 -6.41
C PRO A 183 7.64 -3.72 -7.16
N CYS A 184 6.33 -4.03 -7.32
CA CYS A 184 5.88 -5.22 -8.07
C CYS A 184 6.29 -5.20 -9.55
N HIS A 185 6.47 -4.00 -10.10
CA HIS A 185 6.87 -3.79 -11.48
C HIS A 185 8.21 -3.05 -11.49
N GLY A 186 9.25 -3.67 -12.03
CA GLY A 186 10.57 -3.08 -12.13
C GLY A 186 11.58 -4.09 -12.66
N GLN A 187 12.69 -3.60 -13.19
CA GLN A 187 13.79 -4.42 -13.72
C GLN A 187 14.82 -4.79 -12.64
N LEU A 188 14.51 -4.56 -11.36
CA LEU A 188 15.44 -4.84 -10.27
C LEU A 188 15.52 -6.34 -10.03
N ASN A 189 16.73 -6.88 -10.17
CA ASN A 189 17.00 -8.28 -9.90
C ASN A 189 17.28 -8.48 -8.40
N ALA A 190 16.40 -9.22 -7.73
CA ALA A 190 16.53 -9.48 -6.29
C ALA A 190 17.83 -10.24 -5.93
N GLU A 191 18.38 -11.06 -6.84
CA GLU A 191 19.64 -11.76 -6.62
C GLU A 191 20.85 -10.82 -6.65
N GLU A 192 20.85 -9.85 -7.54
CA GLU A 192 21.90 -8.81 -7.60
C GLU A 192 21.89 -7.98 -6.32
N LEU A 193 20.69 -7.55 -5.85
CA LEU A 193 20.56 -6.77 -4.63
C LEU A 193 20.98 -7.53 -3.37
N LYS A 194 20.83 -8.85 -3.34
CA LYS A 194 21.36 -9.68 -2.27
C LYS A 194 22.90 -9.75 -2.31
N ASN A 195 23.49 -9.81 -3.49
CA ASN A 195 24.93 -9.75 -3.65
C ASN A 195 25.51 -8.40 -3.21
N ASP A 196 24.73 -7.32 -3.33
CA ASP A 196 25.08 -5.97 -2.88
C ASP A 196 24.79 -5.73 -1.37
N GLY A 197 24.49 -6.78 -0.62
CA GLY A 197 24.40 -6.76 0.85
C GLY A 197 22.99 -6.78 1.42
N ALA A 198 21.93 -6.94 0.62
CA ALA A 198 20.59 -7.12 1.14
C ALA A 198 20.39 -8.53 1.72
N ALA A 199 19.93 -8.62 2.98
CA ALA A 199 19.58 -9.89 3.60
C ALA A 199 18.34 -10.52 2.97
N ALA A 200 17.35 -9.68 2.60
CA ALA A 200 16.15 -10.13 1.89
C ALA A 200 15.52 -9.01 1.05
N CYS A 201 14.77 -9.43 0.02
CA CYS A 201 13.95 -8.56 -0.80
C CYS A 201 12.48 -8.92 -0.64
N LEU A 202 11.65 -7.94 -0.31
CA LEU A 202 10.21 -8.06 -0.11
C LEU A 202 9.48 -7.34 -1.25
N LEU A 203 8.40 -7.90 -1.77
CA LEU A 203 7.59 -7.21 -2.78
C LEU A 203 6.53 -6.33 -2.12
N LYS A 204 6.42 -5.07 -2.57
CA LYS A 204 5.31 -4.18 -2.19
C LYS A 204 4.00 -4.64 -2.85
N PRO A 205 2.82 -4.48 -2.19
CA PRO A 205 2.66 -3.87 -0.88
C PRO A 205 3.15 -4.78 0.25
N LEU A 206 3.69 -4.18 1.30
CA LEU A 206 4.05 -4.89 2.51
C LEU A 206 2.77 -5.21 3.30
N THR A 207 2.61 -6.47 3.67
CA THR A 207 1.48 -6.97 4.46
C THR A 207 2.00 -7.63 5.73
N ALA A 208 1.15 -7.78 6.76
CA ALA A 208 1.53 -8.42 8.02
C ALA A 208 2.08 -9.85 7.86
N THR A 209 1.71 -10.53 6.76
CA THR A 209 2.21 -11.89 6.44
C THR A 209 3.54 -11.90 5.70
N ARG A 210 4.04 -10.73 5.26
CA ARG A 210 5.30 -10.57 4.52
C ARG A 210 6.39 -9.85 5.30
N LEU A 211 5.99 -9.15 6.35
CA LEU A 211 6.87 -8.54 7.35
C LEU A 211 7.13 -9.51 8.50
#